data_04580c2eb8c396326145bf4c03f3ef2a
#
_entry.id   04580c2eb8c396326145bf4c03f3ef2a
#
_cell.length_a   1.000
_cell.length_b   1.000
_cell.length_c   1.000
_cell.angle_alpha   90.00
_cell.angle_beta   90.00
_cell.angle_gamma   90.00
#
_symmetry.space_group_name_H-M   'P 1'
#
loop_
_entity.id
_entity.type
_entity.pdbx_description
1 polymer ?
#
loop_
_entity_poly.entity_id
_entity_poly.type
_entity_poly.pdbx_seq_one_letter_code
_entity_poly.pdbx_strand_id
1 'polypeptide(L)'
;MLLKVGSRGEDVKAVQEFLGLGADGIFGKGTEQAVKDFQSLNGLTADGLVGKGTWAAMGLNDTDVTGQEESDAPDIYSKNKVTKGDLEYVEYFMPEDEYKHGPVNYEYLFLHHTAGWHNPYKCVEYWDMDNGTIATEWVMGGPSVKGNDERYDGELLQCFPEGNYAWHLGKNGSQHMHVHSVGIEICNFGYVVNGKTYAGTQVADSQIVT
;
A
#
# COMPACT_ATOMS: atom_id res chain seq x y z
N MET A 1 -6.23 -4.75 2.01
CA MET A 1 -6.42 -4.08 0.68
C MET A 1 -7.70 -3.26 0.69
N LEU A 2 -7.80 -2.22 -0.16
CA LEU A 2 -9.02 -1.42 -0.37
C LEU A 2 -9.53 -1.65 -1.80
N LEU A 3 -10.77 -2.13 -1.96
CA LEU A 3 -11.43 -2.23 -3.26
C LEU A 3 -12.49 -1.14 -3.43
N LYS A 4 -12.56 -0.59 -4.63
CA LYS A 4 -13.52 0.47 -5.03
C LYS A 4 -13.85 0.35 -6.52
N VAL A 5 -14.74 1.18 -7.00
CA VAL A 5 -15.03 1.26 -8.46
C VAL A 5 -13.74 1.49 -9.23
N GLY A 6 -13.49 0.59 -10.20
CA GLY A 6 -12.26 0.55 -11.00
C GLY A 6 -11.26 -0.52 -10.55
N SER A 7 -11.32 -1.02 -9.32
CA SER A 7 -10.48 -2.16 -8.88
C SER A 7 -10.75 -3.40 -9.72
N ARG A 8 -9.71 -4.22 -9.93
CA ARG A 8 -9.78 -5.45 -10.73
C ARG A 8 -8.97 -6.57 -10.08
N GLY A 9 -9.27 -7.81 -10.43
CA GLY A 9 -8.49 -8.97 -10.00
C GLY A 9 -9.26 -9.97 -9.14
N GLU A 10 -8.54 -10.95 -8.58
CA GLU A 10 -9.14 -12.08 -7.85
C GLU A 10 -9.82 -11.63 -6.55
N ASP A 11 -9.31 -10.62 -5.87
CA ASP A 11 -9.97 -10.08 -4.67
C ASP A 11 -11.34 -9.46 -5.00
N VAL A 12 -11.47 -8.84 -6.17
CA VAL A 12 -12.78 -8.36 -6.65
C VAL A 12 -13.69 -9.53 -6.93
N LYS A 13 -13.18 -10.60 -7.55
CA LYS A 13 -13.95 -11.83 -7.77
C LYS A 13 -14.41 -12.43 -6.45
N ALA A 14 -13.51 -12.57 -5.47
CA ALA A 14 -13.85 -13.09 -4.14
C ALA A 14 -14.98 -12.29 -3.47
N VAL A 15 -14.92 -10.97 -3.54
CA VAL A 15 -15.99 -10.09 -3.04
C VAL A 15 -17.29 -10.28 -3.84
N GLN A 16 -17.20 -10.39 -5.16
CA GLN A 16 -18.37 -10.60 -6.01
C GLN A 16 -19.02 -11.95 -5.75
N GLU A 17 -18.24 -13.02 -5.62
CA GLU A 17 -18.71 -14.36 -5.25
C GLU A 17 -19.40 -14.36 -3.88
N PHE A 18 -18.78 -13.75 -2.89
CA PHE A 18 -19.36 -13.59 -1.55
C PHE A 18 -20.70 -12.87 -1.59
N LEU A 19 -20.82 -11.83 -2.43
CA LEU A 19 -22.05 -11.06 -2.59
C LEU A 19 -23.06 -11.71 -3.56
N GLY A 20 -22.75 -12.88 -4.09
CA GLY A 20 -23.62 -13.58 -5.04
C GLY A 20 -23.74 -12.91 -6.41
N LEU A 21 -22.75 -12.14 -6.81
CA LEU A 21 -22.66 -11.47 -8.11
C LEU A 21 -21.94 -12.36 -9.15
N GLY A 22 -22.08 -12.02 -10.44
CA GLY A 22 -21.19 -12.57 -11.46
C GLY A 22 -19.74 -12.09 -11.21
N ALA A 23 -18.83 -13.04 -10.97
CA ALA A 23 -17.45 -12.76 -10.61
C ALA A 23 -16.60 -12.48 -11.86
N ASP A 24 -16.77 -11.32 -12.47
CA ASP A 24 -16.00 -10.88 -13.62
C ASP A 24 -14.64 -10.23 -13.24
N GLY A 25 -14.40 -10.06 -11.95
CA GLY A 25 -13.18 -9.44 -11.43
C GLY A 25 -13.07 -7.95 -11.70
N ILE A 26 -14.17 -7.27 -12.03
CA ILE A 26 -14.22 -5.83 -12.28
C ILE A 26 -15.15 -5.17 -11.26
N PHE A 27 -14.60 -4.34 -10.39
CA PHE A 27 -15.39 -3.60 -9.40
C PHE A 27 -16.15 -2.46 -10.10
N GLY A 28 -17.31 -2.78 -10.62
CA GLY A 28 -18.20 -1.83 -11.26
C GLY A 28 -19.21 -1.20 -10.28
N LYS A 29 -20.09 -0.36 -10.80
CA LYS A 29 -21.18 0.26 -10.00
C LYS A 29 -22.14 -0.78 -9.40
N GLY A 30 -22.33 -1.92 -10.06
CA GLY A 30 -23.12 -3.02 -9.51
C GLY A 30 -22.48 -3.63 -8.29
N THR A 31 -21.18 -3.84 -8.31
CA THR A 31 -20.39 -4.34 -7.17
C THR A 31 -20.41 -3.31 -6.04
N GLU A 32 -20.21 -2.04 -6.35
CA GLU A 32 -20.28 -0.95 -5.36
C GLU A 32 -21.63 -0.92 -4.63
N GLN A 33 -22.73 -1.05 -5.36
CA GLN A 33 -24.06 -1.05 -4.76
C GLN A 33 -24.26 -2.26 -3.84
N ALA A 34 -23.87 -3.44 -4.28
CA ALA A 34 -23.97 -4.64 -3.46
C ALA A 34 -23.10 -4.56 -2.18
N VAL A 35 -21.93 -3.93 -2.28
CA VAL A 35 -21.10 -3.64 -1.10
C VAL A 35 -21.79 -2.69 -0.15
N LYS A 36 -22.41 -1.61 -0.62
CA LYS A 36 -23.19 -0.66 0.20
C LYS A 36 -24.35 -1.34 0.93
N ASP A 37 -25.06 -2.21 0.20
CA ASP A 37 -26.19 -2.97 0.77
C ASP A 37 -25.68 -3.92 1.88
N PHE A 38 -24.61 -4.64 1.62
CA PHE A 38 -23.96 -5.50 2.61
C PHE A 38 -23.50 -4.71 3.86
N GLN A 39 -22.83 -3.59 3.65
CA GLN A 39 -22.37 -2.72 4.73
C GLN A 39 -23.52 -2.23 5.60
N SER A 40 -24.61 -1.79 4.99
CA SER A 40 -25.83 -1.35 5.69
C SER A 40 -26.42 -2.46 6.56
N LEU A 41 -26.52 -3.68 6.01
CA LEU A 41 -27.06 -4.84 6.72
C LEU A 41 -26.19 -5.28 7.90
N ASN A 42 -24.90 -4.99 7.85
CA ASN A 42 -23.94 -5.38 8.91
C ASN A 42 -23.54 -4.21 9.83
N GLY A 43 -24.26 -3.09 9.79
CA GLY A 43 -24.00 -1.95 10.67
C GLY A 43 -22.69 -1.21 10.39
N LEU A 44 -22.16 -1.36 9.19
CA LEU A 44 -20.97 -0.63 8.73
C LEU A 44 -21.37 0.67 8.03
N THR A 45 -20.42 1.59 7.86
CA THR A 45 -20.61 2.75 7.00
C THR A 45 -20.79 2.30 5.55
N ALA A 46 -21.91 2.62 4.94
CA ALA A 46 -22.26 2.21 3.58
C ALA A 46 -21.60 3.13 2.53
N ASP A 47 -20.29 3.14 2.49
CA ASP A 47 -19.48 3.94 1.57
C ASP A 47 -19.21 3.25 0.22
N GLY A 48 -19.47 1.94 0.13
CA GLY A 48 -19.23 1.13 -1.07
C GLY A 48 -17.77 0.74 -1.25
N LEU A 49 -16.94 0.96 -0.23
CA LEU A 49 -15.54 0.60 -0.25
C LEU A 49 -15.32 -0.71 0.52
N VAL A 50 -14.58 -1.64 -0.05
CA VAL A 50 -14.22 -2.86 0.66
C VAL A 50 -12.89 -2.63 1.36
N GLY A 51 -12.94 -1.95 2.49
CA GLY A 51 -11.84 -1.73 3.41
C GLY A 51 -11.75 -2.81 4.48
N LYS A 52 -10.80 -2.67 5.39
CA LYS A 52 -10.50 -3.65 6.46
C LYS A 52 -11.75 -4.10 7.26
N GLY A 53 -12.63 -3.16 7.60
CA GLY A 53 -13.88 -3.48 8.32
C GLY A 53 -14.84 -4.30 7.47
N THR A 54 -14.94 -4.00 6.17
CA THR A 54 -15.81 -4.74 5.25
C THR A 54 -15.28 -6.13 4.97
N TRP A 55 -13.96 -6.30 4.76
CA TRP A 55 -13.30 -7.60 4.64
C TRP A 55 -13.55 -8.48 5.86
N ALA A 56 -13.36 -7.93 7.06
CA ALA A 56 -13.59 -8.64 8.31
C ALA A 56 -15.06 -9.08 8.46
N ALA A 57 -16.01 -8.21 8.09
CA ALA A 57 -17.44 -8.52 8.15
C ALA A 57 -17.86 -9.58 7.14
N MET A 58 -17.19 -9.66 6.00
CA MET A 58 -17.39 -10.71 5.00
C MET A 58 -16.79 -12.06 5.45
N GLY A 59 -15.98 -12.08 6.51
CA GLY A 59 -15.22 -13.27 6.91
C GLY A 59 -14.18 -13.70 5.88
N LEU A 60 -13.95 -12.86 4.90
CA LEU A 60 -12.89 -13.02 3.92
C LEU A 60 -11.63 -12.40 4.51
N ASN A 61 -10.61 -13.21 4.72
CA ASN A 61 -9.31 -12.68 5.06
C ASN A 61 -8.69 -12.11 3.77
N ASP A 62 -7.95 -11.04 3.92
CA ASP A 62 -7.07 -10.47 2.89
C ASP A 62 -6.03 -11.51 2.37
N THR A 63 -6.17 -12.78 2.75
CA THR A 63 -5.21 -13.88 2.54
C THR A 63 -5.84 -15.19 2.09
N ASP A 64 -7.15 -15.27 1.80
CA ASP A 64 -7.79 -16.55 1.41
C ASP A 64 -7.63 -16.89 -0.09
N VAL A 65 -6.77 -16.20 -0.82
CA VAL A 65 -6.30 -16.67 -2.11
C VAL A 65 -5.03 -17.49 -1.90
N THR A 66 -5.23 -18.77 -1.62
CA THR A 66 -4.16 -19.74 -1.48
C THR A 66 -3.33 -19.85 -2.75
N GLY A 67 -2.06 -19.47 -2.65
CA GLY A 67 -1.00 -20.07 -3.45
C GLY A 67 -0.88 -19.55 -4.88
N GLN A 68 -0.38 -18.37 -4.99
CA GLN A 68 0.67 -17.92 -5.92
C GLN A 68 0.82 -16.42 -5.72
N GLU A 69 1.77 -16.06 -4.84
CA GLU A 69 2.21 -14.67 -4.75
C GLU A 69 3.19 -14.37 -5.90
N GLU A 70 2.70 -14.40 -7.12
CA GLU A 70 3.18 -13.49 -8.14
C GLU A 70 2.18 -12.33 -8.13
N SER A 71 2.68 -11.12 -7.91
CA SER A 71 1.88 -9.92 -7.95
C SER A 71 1.19 -9.84 -9.30
N ASP A 72 -0.12 -10.14 -9.36
CA ASP A 72 -0.99 -9.72 -10.46
C ASP A 72 -1.29 -8.21 -10.34
N ALA A 73 -0.27 -7.42 -10.01
CA ALA A 73 -0.28 -6.03 -10.39
C ALA A 73 -0.30 -6.00 -11.92
N PRO A 74 -1.19 -5.23 -12.53
CA PRO A 74 -1.14 -5.07 -13.97
C PRO A 74 0.30 -4.68 -14.34
N ASP A 75 0.76 -5.16 -15.49
CA ASP A 75 2.11 -4.97 -16.10
C ASP A 75 2.55 -3.50 -16.28
N ILE A 76 1.91 -2.58 -15.55
CA ILE A 76 2.25 -1.15 -15.52
C ILE A 76 3.47 -0.84 -14.64
N TYR A 77 3.81 -1.74 -13.70
CA TYR A 77 4.98 -1.60 -12.86
C TYR A 77 6.14 -2.46 -13.37
N SER A 78 7.22 -1.82 -13.82
CA SER A 78 8.45 -2.55 -14.13
C SER A 78 9.11 -3.02 -12.83
N LYS A 79 9.51 -4.30 -12.76
CA LYS A 79 10.25 -4.86 -11.63
C LYS A 79 11.67 -5.18 -12.08
N ASN A 80 12.56 -4.21 -11.98
CA ASN A 80 13.97 -4.40 -12.32
C ASN A 80 14.81 -4.42 -11.04
N LYS A 81 15.48 -5.54 -10.75
CA LYS A 81 16.49 -5.56 -9.71
C LYS A 81 17.72 -4.78 -10.14
N VAL A 82 18.15 -3.86 -9.30
CA VAL A 82 19.33 -3.01 -9.52
C VAL A 82 20.30 -3.20 -8.36
N THR A 83 21.57 -3.28 -8.70
CA THR A 83 22.67 -3.27 -7.72
C THR A 83 23.56 -2.06 -8.00
N LYS A 84 23.71 -1.18 -7.01
CA LYS A 84 24.56 0.02 -7.10
C LYS A 84 25.53 0.05 -5.91
N GLY A 85 26.74 -0.44 -6.13
CA GLY A 85 27.68 -0.68 -5.03
C GLY A 85 27.19 -1.83 -4.13
N ASP A 86 27.07 -1.57 -2.84
CA ASP A 86 26.56 -2.54 -1.86
C ASP A 86 25.02 -2.44 -1.67
N LEU A 87 24.35 -1.55 -2.40
CA LEU A 87 22.91 -1.36 -2.32
C LEU A 87 22.21 -2.18 -3.39
N GLU A 88 21.28 -3.02 -2.95
CA GLU A 88 20.33 -3.72 -3.82
C GLU A 88 18.93 -3.13 -3.65
N TYR A 89 18.24 -2.87 -4.75
CA TYR A 89 16.86 -2.37 -4.74
C TYR A 89 16.09 -2.82 -5.98
N VAL A 90 14.79 -2.62 -5.96
CA VAL A 90 13.90 -2.88 -7.09
C VAL A 90 13.37 -1.55 -7.62
N GLU A 91 13.55 -1.30 -8.92
CA GLU A 91 12.81 -0.25 -9.61
C GLU A 91 11.36 -0.70 -9.76
N TYR A 92 10.46 -0.05 -9.03
CA TYR A 92 9.02 -0.31 -9.04
C TYR A 92 8.29 1.01 -9.28
N PHE A 93 8.41 1.50 -10.51
CA PHE A 93 7.99 2.85 -10.85
C PHE A 93 6.48 2.97 -10.98
N MET A 94 5.93 3.96 -10.30
CA MET A 94 4.56 4.42 -10.47
C MET A 94 4.36 5.05 -11.86
N PRO A 95 3.12 5.18 -12.34
CA PRO A 95 2.79 5.95 -13.53
C PRO A 95 3.30 7.39 -13.47
N GLU A 96 3.60 7.99 -14.63
CA GLU A 96 4.20 9.33 -14.71
C GLU A 96 3.33 10.46 -14.14
N ASP A 97 2.05 10.26 -13.98
CA ASP A 97 1.13 11.23 -13.39
C ASP A 97 1.18 11.25 -11.85
N GLU A 98 1.81 10.25 -11.22
CA GLU A 98 1.96 10.12 -9.77
C GLU A 98 3.18 10.85 -9.19
N TYR A 99 4.06 11.39 -10.02
CA TYR A 99 5.21 12.18 -9.58
C TYR A 99 5.45 13.41 -10.46
N LYS A 100 6.37 14.28 -10.04
CA LYS A 100 6.66 15.54 -10.75
C LYS A 100 8.05 15.50 -11.37
N HIS A 101 8.14 15.96 -12.61
CA HIS A 101 9.42 16.20 -13.27
C HIS A 101 9.98 17.54 -12.83
N GLY A 102 11.27 17.56 -12.58
CA GLY A 102 11.94 18.82 -12.28
C GLY A 102 13.32 18.60 -11.67
N PRO A 103 14.13 19.63 -11.65
CA PRO A 103 15.43 19.52 -11.01
C PRO A 103 15.24 19.28 -9.52
N VAL A 104 15.94 18.28 -9.02
CA VAL A 104 16.05 17.98 -7.59
C VAL A 104 17.48 18.24 -7.12
N ASN A 105 17.62 18.72 -5.90
CA ASN A 105 18.91 18.91 -5.26
C ASN A 105 18.79 18.43 -3.82
N TYR A 106 19.10 17.16 -3.58
CA TYR A 106 18.89 16.51 -2.29
C TYR A 106 19.81 17.09 -1.21
N GLU A 107 19.22 17.81 -0.27
CA GLU A 107 19.86 18.39 0.92
C GLU A 107 19.32 17.75 2.21
N TYR A 108 18.11 17.19 2.16
CA TYR A 108 17.41 16.66 3.31
C TYR A 108 16.92 15.23 3.03
N LEU A 109 16.90 14.42 4.07
CA LEU A 109 16.29 13.09 4.10
C LEU A 109 15.15 13.08 5.10
N PHE A 110 13.97 12.66 4.67
CA PHE A 110 12.82 12.46 5.55
C PHE A 110 12.47 10.97 5.63
N LEU A 111 12.33 10.50 6.86
CA LEU A 111 11.85 9.16 7.13
C LEU A 111 10.37 9.25 7.50
N HIS A 112 9.56 8.50 6.79
CA HIS A 112 8.15 8.31 7.03
C HIS A 112 7.89 6.89 7.50
N HIS A 113 6.67 6.57 7.91
CA HIS A 113 6.27 5.21 8.22
C HIS A 113 4.79 4.97 7.90
N THR A 114 4.47 3.80 7.37
CA THR A 114 3.12 3.43 6.94
C THR A 114 2.13 3.27 8.09
N ALA A 115 2.61 2.92 9.27
CA ALA A 115 1.78 2.50 10.41
C ALA A 115 0.78 1.38 10.08
N GLY A 116 1.08 0.54 9.10
CA GLY A 116 0.15 -0.48 8.63
C GLY A 116 0.79 -1.66 7.93
N TRP A 117 1.28 -1.45 6.74
CA TRP A 117 1.77 -2.53 5.89
C TRP A 117 3.25 -2.84 6.11
N HIS A 118 3.60 -4.12 5.98
CA HIS A 118 4.98 -4.58 5.92
C HIS A 118 5.45 -4.80 4.47
N ASN A 119 4.51 -4.98 3.54
CA ASN A 119 4.78 -5.20 2.12
C ASN A 119 4.94 -3.84 1.39
N PRO A 120 6.15 -3.52 0.86
CA PRO A 120 6.42 -2.25 0.23
C PRO A 120 5.69 -2.07 -1.11
N TYR A 121 5.44 -3.15 -1.86
CA TYR A 121 4.67 -3.11 -3.11
C TYR A 121 3.24 -2.62 -2.87
N LYS A 122 2.60 -3.10 -1.80
CA LYS A 122 1.26 -2.64 -1.43
C LYS A 122 1.21 -1.17 -1.02
N CYS A 123 2.30 -0.64 -0.48
CA CYS A 123 2.41 0.78 -0.19
C CYS A 123 2.39 1.61 -1.48
N VAL A 124 3.20 1.23 -2.48
CA VAL A 124 3.26 1.91 -3.77
C VAL A 124 1.93 1.79 -4.53
N GLU A 125 1.37 0.59 -4.62
CA GLU A 125 0.06 0.36 -5.25
C GLU A 125 -1.07 1.18 -4.61
N TYR A 126 -0.98 1.43 -3.30
CA TYR A 126 -1.97 2.27 -2.60
C TYR A 126 -1.86 3.74 -3.01
N TRP A 127 -0.67 4.27 -3.20
CA TRP A 127 -0.49 5.65 -3.66
C TRP A 127 -1.03 5.85 -5.07
N ASP A 128 -0.81 4.90 -5.97
CA ASP A 128 -1.35 4.92 -7.35
C ASP A 128 -2.90 4.94 -7.39
N MET A 129 -3.55 4.61 -6.29
CA MET A 129 -5.02 4.57 -6.22
C MET A 129 -5.67 5.91 -5.84
N ASP A 130 -4.92 6.94 -5.46
CA ASP A 130 -5.50 8.13 -4.79
C ASP A 130 -5.70 9.36 -5.67
N ASN A 131 -5.34 9.37 -6.94
CA ASN A 131 -5.37 10.51 -7.88
C ASN A 131 -4.50 11.70 -7.41
N GLY A 132 -3.51 11.47 -6.59
CA GLY A 132 -2.58 12.46 -6.09
C GLY A 132 -1.15 12.16 -6.48
N THR A 133 -0.27 13.08 -6.21
CA THR A 133 1.19 12.89 -6.36
C THR A 133 1.85 12.79 -4.98
N ILE A 134 1.16 12.16 -4.02
CA ILE A 134 1.65 11.97 -2.66
C ILE A 134 2.34 10.62 -2.60
N ALA A 135 3.66 10.64 -2.60
CA ALA A 135 4.50 9.45 -2.52
C ALA A 135 5.88 9.79 -1.97
N THR A 136 6.67 8.79 -1.61
CA THR A 136 8.10 8.93 -1.36
C THR A 136 8.89 8.33 -2.52
N GLU A 137 10.13 8.76 -2.73
CA GLU A 137 11.00 8.19 -3.76
C GLU A 137 11.34 6.73 -3.46
N TRP A 138 11.44 6.41 -2.18
CA TRP A 138 11.82 5.09 -1.70
C TRP A 138 10.82 4.52 -0.72
N VAL A 139 10.58 3.21 -0.82
CA VAL A 139 9.82 2.45 0.17
C VAL A 139 10.65 1.27 0.62
N MET A 140 10.79 1.10 1.92
CA MET A 140 11.46 -0.03 2.53
C MET A 140 10.45 -0.95 3.18
N GLY A 141 10.45 -2.23 2.80
CA GLY A 141 9.68 -3.27 3.43
C GLY A 141 10.12 -3.54 4.86
N GLY A 142 9.25 -4.12 5.63
CA GLY A 142 9.50 -4.49 7.02
C GLY A 142 8.91 -5.84 7.39
N PRO A 143 9.16 -6.32 8.61
CA PRO A 143 8.57 -7.55 9.09
C PRO A 143 7.07 -7.39 9.38
N SER A 144 6.33 -8.49 9.28
CA SER A 144 4.90 -8.47 9.61
C SER A 144 4.68 -8.24 11.11
N VAL A 145 3.56 -7.60 11.44
CA VAL A 145 3.17 -7.36 12.85
C VAL A 145 3.06 -8.64 13.69
N LYS A 146 2.79 -9.78 13.06
CA LYS A 146 2.70 -11.10 13.69
C LYS A 146 4.05 -11.80 13.81
N GLY A 147 5.13 -11.25 13.23
CA GLY A 147 6.45 -11.86 13.22
C GLY A 147 6.53 -13.20 12.49
N ASN A 148 5.59 -13.47 11.59
CA ASN A 148 5.51 -14.72 10.85
C ASN A 148 5.76 -14.56 9.34
N ASP A 149 6.08 -13.36 8.90
CA ASP A 149 6.38 -13.03 7.53
C ASP A 149 7.48 -11.95 7.47
N GLU A 150 8.65 -12.33 7.02
CA GLU A 150 9.83 -11.47 6.90
C GLU A 150 10.26 -11.32 5.43
N ARG A 151 9.43 -11.76 4.46
CA ARG A 151 9.79 -11.77 3.04
C ARG A 151 10.19 -10.41 2.50
N TYR A 152 9.64 -9.36 3.06
CA TYR A 152 9.86 -7.99 2.60
C TYR A 152 10.77 -7.19 3.54
N ASP A 153 11.26 -7.80 4.61
CA ASP A 153 12.08 -7.09 5.59
C ASP A 153 13.40 -6.62 4.96
N GLY A 154 13.57 -5.32 4.92
CA GLY A 154 14.70 -4.65 4.27
C GLY A 154 14.64 -4.59 2.74
N GLU A 155 13.58 -5.10 2.09
CA GLU A 155 13.43 -4.94 0.65
C GLU A 155 13.19 -3.46 0.31
N LEU A 156 14.01 -2.91 -0.58
CA LEU A 156 13.98 -1.50 -0.95
C LEU A 156 13.41 -1.33 -2.36
N LEU A 157 12.39 -0.51 -2.49
CA LEU A 157 11.81 -0.12 -3.77
C LEU A 157 12.15 1.33 -4.09
N GLN A 158 12.50 1.61 -5.34
CA GLN A 158 12.50 2.95 -5.92
C GLN A 158 11.17 3.16 -6.66
N CYS A 159 10.42 4.20 -6.30
CA CYS A 159 9.03 4.38 -6.75
C CYS A 159 8.90 5.22 -8.01
N PHE A 160 9.93 5.99 -8.37
CA PHE A 160 10.01 6.76 -9.61
C PHE A 160 11.47 7.04 -9.97
N PRO A 161 11.79 7.39 -11.24
CA PRO A 161 13.16 7.60 -11.67
C PRO A 161 13.86 8.74 -10.92
N GLU A 162 15.15 8.60 -10.69
CA GLU A 162 16.02 9.63 -10.10
C GLU A 162 15.87 10.97 -10.86
N GLY A 163 15.93 12.09 -10.15
CA GLY A 163 15.76 13.42 -10.72
C GLY A 163 14.31 13.91 -10.78
N ASN A 164 13.39 13.14 -10.23
CA ASN A 164 11.98 13.50 -10.05
C ASN A 164 11.65 13.64 -8.56
N TYR A 165 10.46 14.15 -8.24
CA TYR A 165 10.01 14.31 -6.87
C TYR A 165 8.50 14.09 -6.75
N ALA A 166 8.04 13.75 -5.55
CA ALA A 166 6.63 13.68 -5.21
C ALA A 166 6.34 14.53 -3.95
N TRP A 167 5.06 14.64 -3.59
CA TRP A 167 4.63 15.48 -2.46
C TRP A 167 4.71 14.73 -1.12
N HIS A 168 5.86 14.11 -0.81
CA HIS A 168 6.02 13.27 0.39
C HIS A 168 5.80 14.01 1.72
N LEU A 169 5.87 15.34 1.75
CA LEU A 169 5.54 16.17 2.92
C LEU A 169 4.10 16.69 2.89
N GLY A 170 3.33 16.32 1.86
CA GLY A 170 1.96 16.75 1.66
C GLY A 170 1.84 18.28 1.65
N LYS A 171 0.69 18.79 2.03
CA LYS A 171 0.43 20.24 2.09
C LYS A 171 1.25 21.02 3.14
N ASN A 172 1.94 20.33 4.02
CA ASN A 172 2.80 20.96 5.04
C ASN A 172 4.19 21.27 4.52
N GLY A 173 4.60 20.64 3.39
CA GLY A 173 5.86 20.91 2.72
C GLY A 173 5.74 22.13 1.79
N SER A 174 6.82 22.91 1.69
CA SER A 174 6.95 23.92 0.64
C SER A 174 7.48 23.28 -0.64
N GLN A 175 7.26 23.93 -1.79
CA GLN A 175 7.87 23.50 -3.06
C GLN A 175 9.39 23.33 -2.93
N HIS A 176 10.05 24.25 -2.22
CA HIS A 176 11.49 24.17 -1.95
C HIS A 176 11.84 22.85 -1.24
N MET A 177 11.11 22.48 -0.19
CA MET A 177 11.39 21.26 0.56
C MET A 177 11.20 20.00 -0.29
N HIS A 178 10.16 19.94 -1.12
CA HIS A 178 9.92 18.77 -1.99
C HIS A 178 11.04 18.55 -3.01
N VAL A 179 11.59 19.60 -3.61
CA VAL A 179 12.67 19.49 -4.59
C VAL A 179 14.07 19.37 -3.98
N HIS A 180 14.21 19.62 -2.67
CA HIS A 180 15.49 19.54 -1.95
C HIS A 180 15.57 18.37 -0.98
N SER A 181 14.58 17.48 -0.99
CA SER A 181 14.58 16.33 -0.11
C SER A 181 14.21 15.04 -0.81
N VAL A 182 14.67 13.95 -0.23
CA VAL A 182 14.24 12.60 -0.55
C VAL A 182 13.44 12.04 0.59
N GLY A 183 12.33 11.38 0.31
CA GLY A 183 11.52 10.67 1.28
C GLY A 183 11.76 9.17 1.22
N ILE A 184 11.86 8.53 2.38
CA ILE A 184 11.84 7.08 2.51
C ILE A 184 10.65 6.70 3.38
N GLU A 185 9.72 5.93 2.84
CA GLU A 185 8.61 5.34 3.60
C GLU A 185 9.06 3.99 4.16
N ILE A 186 9.00 3.83 5.47
CA ILE A 186 9.33 2.57 6.13
C ILE A 186 8.05 1.82 6.43
N CYS A 187 7.89 0.65 5.85
CA CYS A 187 6.76 -0.23 6.05
C CYS A 187 6.84 -0.88 7.43
N ASN A 188 6.13 -0.31 8.40
CA ASN A 188 6.03 -0.86 9.74
C ASN A 188 4.64 -0.63 10.33
N PHE A 189 4.37 -1.25 11.46
CA PHE A 189 3.07 -1.16 12.14
C PHE A 189 2.94 0.06 13.08
N GLY A 190 3.89 1.00 13.03
CA GLY A 190 3.90 2.21 13.86
C GLY A 190 4.24 1.94 15.33
N TYR A 191 3.87 2.87 16.20
CA TYR A 191 4.13 2.71 17.63
C TYR A 191 3.22 1.66 18.27
N VAL A 192 3.74 1.04 19.33
CA VAL A 192 3.08 -0.02 20.08
C VAL A 192 2.76 0.44 21.49
N VAL A 193 1.52 0.26 21.93
CA VAL A 193 1.09 0.55 23.30
C VAL A 193 0.47 -0.72 23.90
N ASN A 194 1.02 -1.15 25.02
CA ASN A 194 0.58 -2.37 25.71
C ASN A 194 0.56 -3.62 24.78
N GLY A 195 1.57 -3.76 23.93
CA GLY A 195 1.70 -4.86 23.00
C GLY A 195 0.78 -4.80 21.78
N LYS A 196 0.11 -3.69 21.54
CA LYS A 196 -0.81 -3.52 20.41
C LYS A 196 -0.47 -2.33 19.55
N THR A 197 -0.70 -2.46 18.24
CA THR A 197 -0.63 -1.34 17.29
C THR A 197 -1.73 -0.34 17.57
N TYR A 198 -1.63 0.84 16.93
CA TYR A 198 -2.71 1.83 16.94
C TYR A 198 -4.07 1.26 16.51
N ALA A 199 -4.08 0.34 15.53
CA ALA A 199 -5.29 -0.35 15.06
C ALA A 199 -5.76 -1.49 15.98
N GLY A 200 -5.12 -1.68 17.16
CA GLY A 200 -5.49 -2.70 18.13
C GLY A 200 -4.98 -4.12 17.84
N THR A 201 -4.19 -4.31 16.79
CA THR A 201 -3.61 -5.62 16.45
C THR A 201 -2.51 -5.98 17.45
N GLN A 202 -2.53 -7.20 17.98
CA GLN A 202 -1.49 -7.72 18.87
C GLN A 202 -0.17 -7.86 18.11
N VAL A 203 0.88 -7.26 18.63
CA VAL A 203 2.24 -7.36 18.10
C VAL A 203 2.94 -8.56 18.73
N ALA A 204 3.67 -9.34 17.94
CA ALA A 204 4.50 -10.41 18.48
C ALA A 204 5.66 -9.83 19.29
N ASP A 205 6.04 -10.48 20.39
CA ASP A 205 7.12 -10.02 21.25
C ASP A 205 8.45 -9.86 20.50
N SER A 206 8.71 -10.71 19.50
CA SER A 206 9.88 -10.63 18.63
C SER A 206 9.96 -9.34 17.78
N GLN A 207 8.85 -8.62 17.65
CA GLN A 207 8.74 -7.38 16.88
C GLN A 207 8.76 -6.12 17.77
N ILE A 208 8.88 -6.28 19.08
CA ILE A 208 8.98 -5.17 20.03
C ILE A 208 10.46 -4.94 20.32
N VAL A 209 11.00 -3.85 19.79
CA VAL A 209 12.35 -3.39 20.14
C VAL A 209 12.25 -2.51 21.38
N THR A 210 12.94 -2.88 22.43
CA THR A 210 13.05 -2.15 23.72
C THR A 210 14.24 -1.20 23.72
#